data_87d0eb1d733962d364e99167280b2763
#
_entry.id   87d0eb1d733962d364e99167280b2763
#
_cell.length_a   1.000
_cell.length_b   1.000
_cell.length_c   1.000
_cell.angle_alpha   90.00
_cell.angle_beta   90.00
_cell.angle_gamma   90.00
#
_symmetry.space_group_name_H-M   'P 1'
#
loop_
_entity.id
_entity.type
_entity.pdbx_description
1 polymer ?
#
loop_
_entity_poly.entity_id
_entity_poly.type
_entity_poly.pdbx_seq_one_letter_code
_entity_poly.pdbx_strand_id
1 'polypeptide(L)'
;QFPHCLTVQNKLKEHKKSSLYRGEQDSFGLEAIDTLVKGMEDHRDELVVILAGYTGEMETFLTANSGLASRFPNKIEFPDYTADELLDITNVLARGKGYRLAESCTEPLRGYYERRQAEDARTAGNGRLARNTLEKAIFNQSRRLVAEPAAELDVILPSDLELQ
;
A
#
# COMPACT_ATOMS: atom_id res chain seq x y z
N GLN A 1 -9.85 -5.60 2.99
CA GLN A 1 -9.66 -5.44 4.42
C GLN A 1 -8.26 -5.92 4.78
N PHE A 2 -7.31 -5.01 4.99
CA PHE A 2 -5.98 -5.38 5.48
C PHE A 2 -5.95 -5.24 6.99
N PRO A 3 -5.51 -6.27 7.69
CA PRO A 3 -5.32 -6.18 9.13
C PRO A 3 -4.18 -5.20 9.42
N HIS A 4 -4.40 -4.37 10.44
CA HIS A 4 -3.41 -3.46 11.02
C HIS A 4 -2.11 -4.22 11.25
N CYS A 5 -1.02 -3.74 10.68
CA CYS A 5 0.27 -4.41 10.78
C CYS A 5 1.16 -3.66 11.76
N LEU A 6 1.37 -4.25 12.90
CA LEU A 6 2.41 -3.85 13.83
C LEU A 6 3.66 -4.65 13.47
N THR A 7 4.71 -3.98 13.01
CA THR A 7 5.98 -4.65 12.70
C THR A 7 6.97 -4.32 13.80
N VAL A 8 7.36 -5.34 14.55
CA VAL A 8 8.48 -5.26 15.51
C VAL A 8 9.70 -5.82 14.80
N GLN A 9 10.71 -4.97 14.59
CA GLN A 9 11.97 -5.39 13.98
C GLN A 9 13.04 -5.44 15.08
N ASN A 10 13.52 -6.65 15.39
CA ASN A 10 14.71 -6.85 16.18
C ASN A 10 15.93 -6.98 15.24
N LYS A 11 17.10 -6.55 15.64
CA LYS A 11 18.36 -6.67 14.89
C LYS A 11 18.71 -8.11 14.51
N LEU A 12 17.97 -9.08 15.02
CA LEU A 12 18.08 -10.51 14.77
C LEU A 12 16.83 -11.06 14.04
N LYS A 13 16.90 -11.07 12.73
CA LYS A 13 16.37 -12.06 11.74
C LYS A 13 14.89 -12.50 11.70
N GLU A 14 13.89 -11.95 12.37
CA GLU A 14 12.52 -12.39 12.10
C GLU A 14 11.52 -11.24 11.97
N HIS A 15 10.91 -11.15 10.79
CA HIS A 15 9.77 -10.27 10.54
C HIS A 15 8.48 -10.97 10.99
N LYS A 16 7.94 -10.63 12.16
CA LYS A 16 6.57 -11.04 12.55
C LYS A 16 5.59 -9.91 12.26
N LYS A 17 4.67 -10.17 11.34
CA LYS A 17 3.49 -9.34 11.12
C LYS A 17 2.38 -9.85 12.01
N SER A 18 1.92 -9.06 12.99
CA SER A 18 0.76 -9.40 13.81
C SER A 18 -0.17 -8.20 13.95
N SER A 19 -1.48 -8.43 13.94
CA SER A 19 -2.47 -7.43 14.30
C SER A 19 -2.62 -7.47 15.82
N LEU A 20 -2.21 -6.41 16.51
CA LEU A 20 -2.11 -6.38 17.97
C LEU A 20 -3.29 -5.72 18.67
N TYR A 21 -4.14 -4.96 17.95
CA TYR A 21 -5.21 -4.19 18.58
C TYR A 21 -6.46 -4.15 17.70
N ARG A 22 -7.63 -4.45 18.28
CA ARG A 22 -8.94 -4.46 17.60
C ARG A 22 -9.96 -3.48 18.18
N GLY A 23 -9.54 -2.57 19.06
CA GLY A 23 -10.40 -1.56 19.68
C GLY A 23 -10.45 -1.66 21.22
N GLU A 24 -11.17 -0.74 21.86
CA GLU A 24 -11.20 -0.57 23.34
C GLU A 24 -11.72 -1.77 24.13
N GLN A 25 -12.38 -2.74 23.50
CA GLN A 25 -12.86 -3.97 24.15
C GLN A 25 -11.90 -5.16 24.05
N ASP A 26 -10.71 -4.93 23.47
CA ASP A 26 -9.69 -5.98 23.32
C ASP A 26 -8.71 -5.97 24.49
N SER A 27 -9.10 -6.66 25.58
CA SER A 27 -8.27 -6.78 26.78
C SER A 27 -6.91 -7.46 26.53
N PHE A 28 -6.85 -8.40 25.58
CA PHE A 28 -5.59 -9.04 25.17
C PHE A 28 -4.69 -8.09 24.38
N GLY A 29 -5.31 -7.21 23.56
CA GLY A 29 -4.60 -6.16 22.83
C GLY A 29 -3.93 -5.16 23.78
N LEU A 30 -4.62 -4.75 24.84
CA LEU A 30 -4.05 -3.83 25.84
C LEU A 30 -2.88 -4.46 26.61
N GLU A 31 -2.99 -5.72 27.04
CA GLU A 31 -1.90 -6.44 27.70
C GLU A 31 -0.68 -6.62 26.78
N ALA A 32 -0.91 -6.87 25.50
CA ALA A 32 0.15 -6.95 24.51
C ALA A 32 0.85 -5.59 24.30
N ILE A 33 0.09 -4.48 24.34
CA ILE A 33 0.63 -3.12 24.26
C ILE A 33 1.53 -2.84 25.49
N ASP A 34 1.08 -3.15 26.70
CA ASP A 34 1.86 -2.94 27.93
C ASP A 34 3.15 -3.77 27.90
N THR A 35 3.08 -5.00 27.43
CA THR A 35 4.26 -5.87 27.24
C THR A 35 5.22 -5.27 26.20
N LEU A 36 4.70 -4.73 25.09
CA LEU A 36 5.51 -4.07 24.08
C LEU A 36 6.21 -2.83 24.65
N VAL A 37 5.46 -1.98 25.35
CA VAL A 37 5.99 -0.76 25.99
C VAL A 37 7.12 -1.10 26.95
N LYS A 38 6.93 -2.12 27.78
CA LYS A 38 7.97 -2.60 28.70
C LYS A 38 9.19 -3.15 27.95
N GLY A 39 8.97 -3.96 26.90
CA GLY A 39 10.07 -4.48 26.08
C GLY A 39 10.87 -3.39 25.39
N MET A 40 10.21 -2.30 24.96
CA MET A 40 10.88 -1.12 24.39
C MET A 40 11.76 -0.39 25.42
N GLU A 41 11.38 -0.39 26.69
CA GLU A 41 12.20 0.19 27.76
C GLU A 41 13.40 -0.69 28.11
N ASP A 42 13.15 -1.98 28.29
CA ASP A 42 14.16 -2.95 28.72
C ASP A 42 15.25 -3.18 27.62
N HIS A 43 14.89 -3.00 26.35
CA HIS A 43 15.75 -3.27 25.19
C HIS A 43 15.93 -2.05 24.27
N ARG A 44 15.87 -0.83 24.81
CA ARG A 44 15.89 0.43 24.04
C ARG A 44 17.07 0.58 23.10
N ASP A 45 18.22 -0.01 23.43
CA ASP A 45 19.44 0.09 22.64
C ASP A 45 19.55 -0.99 21.54
N GLU A 46 18.68 -2.00 21.59
CA GLU A 46 18.72 -3.17 20.71
C GLU A 46 17.47 -3.30 19.84
N LEU A 47 16.37 -2.62 20.22
CA LEU A 47 15.06 -2.79 19.60
C LEU A 47 14.66 -1.56 18.78
N VAL A 48 14.29 -1.78 17.53
CA VAL A 48 13.61 -0.80 16.69
C VAL A 48 12.17 -1.25 16.48
N VAL A 49 11.21 -0.40 16.85
CA VAL A 49 9.78 -0.66 16.66
C VAL A 49 9.23 0.27 15.62
N ILE A 50 8.59 -0.28 14.60
CA ILE A 50 7.89 0.45 13.55
C ILE A 50 6.41 0.05 13.60
N LEU A 51 5.56 1.05 13.85
CA LEU A 51 4.11 0.91 13.79
C LEU A 51 3.63 1.40 12.42
N ALA A 52 2.76 0.64 11.78
CA ALA A 52 2.14 1.03 10.52
C ALA A 52 0.64 0.72 10.58
N GLY A 53 -0.18 1.69 10.16
CA GLY A 53 -1.63 1.58 10.16
C GLY A 53 -2.26 2.78 9.47
N TYR A 54 -3.60 2.80 9.38
CA TYR A 54 -4.32 3.97 8.89
C TYR A 54 -4.28 5.10 9.92
N THR A 55 -4.20 6.34 9.46
CA THR A 55 -3.99 7.53 10.31
C THR A 55 -4.96 7.60 11.48
N GLY A 56 -6.27 7.50 11.25
CA GLY A 56 -7.28 7.59 12.32
C GLY A 56 -7.21 6.45 13.33
N GLU A 57 -6.88 5.23 12.88
CA GLU A 57 -6.74 4.06 13.75
C GLU A 57 -5.43 4.13 14.54
N MET A 58 -4.37 4.65 13.92
CA MET A 58 -3.10 4.87 14.59
C MET A 58 -3.21 5.94 15.68
N GLU A 59 -3.96 7.01 15.46
CA GLU A 59 -4.26 8.01 16.48
C GLU A 59 -5.00 7.40 17.66
N THR A 60 -6.06 6.62 17.40
CA THR A 60 -6.78 5.89 18.43
C THR A 60 -5.86 4.93 19.20
N PHE A 61 -5.03 4.19 18.50
CA PHE A 61 -4.07 3.26 19.10
C PHE A 61 -3.06 3.98 20.00
N LEU A 62 -2.48 5.09 19.55
CA LEU A 62 -1.50 5.86 20.33
C LEU A 62 -2.11 6.52 21.58
N THR A 63 -3.42 6.75 21.59
CA THR A 63 -4.14 7.30 22.77
C THR A 63 -4.60 6.21 23.73
N ALA A 64 -4.64 4.95 23.32
CA ALA A 64 -5.07 3.82 24.16
C ALA A 64 -4.17 3.61 25.41
N ASN A 65 -2.89 4.02 25.33
CA ASN A 65 -1.96 3.99 26.45
C ASN A 65 -1.14 5.29 26.46
N SER A 66 -1.16 5.99 27.60
CA SER A 66 -0.46 7.28 27.77
C SER A 66 1.05 7.23 27.51
N GLY A 67 1.66 6.04 27.64
CA GLY A 67 3.09 5.80 27.39
C GLY A 67 3.45 5.63 25.93
N LEU A 68 2.48 5.30 25.04
CA LEU A 68 2.78 5.04 23.62
C LEU A 68 3.17 6.31 22.87
N ALA A 69 2.41 7.38 23.03
CA ALA A 69 2.64 8.61 22.27
C ALA A 69 4.04 9.20 22.51
N SER A 70 4.55 9.10 23.74
CA SER A 70 5.89 9.59 24.11
C SER A 70 7.03 8.73 23.55
N ARG A 71 6.76 7.46 23.28
CA ARG A 71 7.75 6.50 22.74
C ARG A 71 7.82 6.46 21.24
N PHE A 72 6.82 7.03 20.56
CA PHE A 72 6.75 7.15 19.09
C PHE A 72 6.73 8.63 18.65
N PRO A 73 7.84 9.37 18.88
CA PRO A 73 7.90 10.79 18.54
C PRO A 73 7.95 11.04 17.02
N ASN A 74 8.42 10.05 16.25
CA ASN A 74 8.56 10.17 14.81
C ASN A 74 7.31 9.61 14.12
N LYS A 75 6.53 10.48 13.52
CA LYS A 75 5.38 10.14 12.69
C LYS A 75 5.73 10.41 11.22
N ILE A 76 5.52 9.42 10.37
CA ILE A 76 5.70 9.55 8.93
C ILE A 76 4.35 9.27 8.30
N GLU A 77 3.78 10.28 7.67
CA GLU A 77 2.54 10.15 6.92
C GLU A 77 2.82 9.80 5.46
N PHE A 78 2.06 8.88 4.94
CA PHE A 78 2.05 8.50 3.52
C PHE A 78 0.70 8.93 2.95
N PRO A 79 0.61 10.15 2.37
CA PRO A 79 -0.62 10.60 1.74
C PRO A 79 -0.98 9.70 0.56
N ASP A 80 -2.26 9.70 0.20
CA ASP A 80 -2.69 9.03 -1.01
C ASP A 80 -2.09 9.73 -2.24
N TYR A 81 -1.71 8.92 -3.22
CA TYR A 81 -1.20 9.44 -4.50
C TYR A 81 -2.33 10.11 -5.28
N THR A 82 -1.99 11.17 -5.99
CA THR A 82 -2.88 11.77 -7.01
C THR A 82 -3.03 10.85 -8.22
N ALA A 83 -4.01 11.12 -9.09
CA ALA A 83 -4.19 10.38 -10.33
C ALA A 83 -2.96 10.47 -11.25
N ASP A 84 -2.30 11.63 -11.29
CA ASP A 84 -1.06 11.82 -12.05
C ASP A 84 0.09 10.99 -11.48
N GLU A 85 0.25 10.96 -10.17
CA GLU A 85 1.26 10.12 -9.51
C GLU A 85 0.99 8.62 -9.73
N LEU A 86 -0.29 8.19 -9.71
CA LEU A 86 -0.66 6.81 -10.03
C LEU A 86 -0.34 6.46 -11.49
N LEU A 87 -0.53 7.41 -12.42
CA LEU A 87 -0.11 7.26 -13.81
C LEU A 87 1.41 7.12 -13.93
N ASP A 88 2.17 7.94 -13.24
CA ASP A 88 3.64 7.85 -13.20
C ASP A 88 4.11 6.52 -12.62
N ILE A 89 3.51 6.07 -11.52
CA ILE A 89 3.77 4.75 -10.92
C ILE A 89 3.50 3.64 -11.95
N THR A 90 2.39 3.72 -12.69
CA THR A 90 2.05 2.74 -13.72
C THR A 90 3.11 2.70 -14.81
N ASN A 91 3.58 3.85 -15.27
CA ASN A 91 4.66 3.96 -16.26
C ASN A 91 5.99 3.37 -15.75
N VAL A 92 6.37 3.68 -14.50
CA VAL A 92 7.58 3.13 -13.88
C VAL A 92 7.49 1.61 -13.77
N LEU A 93 6.34 1.08 -13.32
CA LEU A 93 6.12 -0.35 -13.20
C LEU A 93 6.12 -1.06 -14.57
N ALA A 94 5.52 -0.44 -15.60
CA ALA A 94 5.52 -0.96 -16.96
C ALA A 94 6.95 -1.08 -17.50
N ARG A 95 7.73 -0.02 -17.42
CA ARG A 95 9.15 -0.01 -17.84
C ARG A 95 9.98 -1.05 -17.09
N GLY A 96 9.77 -1.19 -15.77
CA GLY A 96 10.45 -2.19 -14.95
C GLY A 96 10.15 -3.64 -15.36
N LYS A 97 9.04 -3.87 -16.05
CA LYS A 97 8.63 -5.19 -16.62
C LYS A 97 8.96 -5.32 -18.12
N GLY A 98 9.59 -4.31 -18.75
CA GLY A 98 9.93 -4.31 -20.17
C GLY A 98 8.79 -3.87 -21.08
N TYR A 99 7.74 -3.22 -20.53
CA TYR A 99 6.61 -2.69 -21.30
C TYR A 99 6.65 -1.17 -21.37
N ARG A 100 5.95 -0.61 -22.36
CA ARG A 100 5.65 0.82 -22.47
C ARG A 100 4.16 1.03 -22.71
N LEU A 101 3.59 2.04 -22.10
CA LEU A 101 2.24 2.47 -22.38
C LEU A 101 2.26 3.35 -23.64
N ALA A 102 1.33 3.13 -24.58
CA ALA A 102 1.11 4.06 -25.66
C ALA A 102 0.64 5.42 -25.08
N GLU A 103 0.99 6.51 -25.72
CA GLU A 103 0.60 7.87 -25.30
C GLU A 103 -0.94 7.99 -25.16
N SER A 104 -1.67 7.31 -26.02
CA SER A 104 -3.13 7.23 -25.99
C SER A 104 -3.72 6.57 -24.73
N CYS A 105 -2.91 5.90 -23.90
CA CYS A 105 -3.34 5.34 -22.62
C CYS A 105 -3.42 6.38 -21.50
N THR A 106 -2.76 7.54 -21.65
CA THR A 106 -2.59 8.55 -20.60
C THR A 106 -3.93 9.05 -20.08
N GLU A 107 -4.77 9.62 -20.95
CA GLU A 107 -6.05 10.19 -20.53
C GLU A 107 -7.05 9.14 -20.00
N PRO A 108 -7.21 7.96 -20.65
CA PRO A 108 -8.05 6.91 -20.10
C PRO A 108 -7.62 6.44 -18.69
N LEU A 109 -6.31 6.29 -18.44
CA LEU A 109 -5.80 5.89 -17.13
C LEU A 109 -5.99 6.97 -16.08
N ARG A 110 -5.67 8.24 -16.42
CA ARG A 110 -5.90 9.39 -15.52
C ARG A 110 -7.36 9.45 -15.08
N GLY A 111 -8.28 9.48 -16.02
CA GLY A 111 -9.71 9.54 -15.72
C GLY A 111 -10.22 8.33 -14.95
N TYR A 112 -9.64 7.15 -15.14
CA TYR A 112 -9.94 5.98 -14.33
C TYR A 112 -9.48 6.15 -12.88
N TYR A 113 -8.25 6.61 -12.64
CA TYR A 113 -7.74 6.83 -11.30
C TYR A 113 -8.51 7.91 -10.55
N GLU A 114 -8.87 9.01 -11.22
CA GLU A 114 -9.72 10.07 -10.65
C GLU A 114 -11.07 9.52 -10.18
N ARG A 115 -11.76 8.74 -11.03
CA ARG A 115 -13.05 8.11 -10.67
C ARG A 115 -12.91 7.18 -9.49
N ARG A 116 -11.90 6.29 -9.49
CA ARG A 116 -11.67 5.35 -8.40
C ARG A 116 -11.40 6.04 -7.07
N GLN A 117 -10.68 7.14 -7.09
CA GLN A 117 -10.40 7.94 -5.89
C GLN A 117 -11.65 8.69 -5.41
N ALA A 118 -12.49 9.19 -6.32
CA ALA A 118 -13.73 9.87 -5.97
C ALA A 118 -14.78 8.90 -5.39
N GLU A 119 -14.82 7.64 -5.85
CA GLU A 119 -15.75 6.62 -5.35
C GLU A 119 -15.46 6.22 -3.90
N ASP A 120 -14.21 5.90 -3.60
CA ASP A 120 -13.80 5.55 -2.23
C ASP A 120 -12.28 5.65 -2.05
N ALA A 121 -11.82 6.76 -1.52
CA ALA A 121 -10.40 7.00 -1.24
C ALA A 121 -9.76 5.91 -0.35
N ARG A 122 -10.54 5.27 0.56
CA ARG A 122 -10.03 4.23 1.47
C ARG A 122 -9.79 2.89 0.78
N THR A 123 -10.59 2.57 -0.25
CA THR A 123 -10.52 1.29 -0.96
C THR A 123 -9.90 1.41 -2.35
N ALA A 124 -9.65 2.61 -2.85
CA ALA A 124 -9.05 2.85 -4.17
C ALA A 124 -7.72 2.11 -4.37
N GLY A 125 -7.04 1.76 -3.27
CA GLY A 125 -5.91 0.83 -3.31
C GLY A 125 -4.58 1.47 -3.64
N ASN A 126 -4.55 2.78 -3.86
CA ASN A 126 -3.33 3.56 -4.01
C ASN A 126 -2.34 2.91 -5.02
N GLY A 127 -1.04 2.79 -4.69
CA GLY A 127 -0.06 2.14 -5.57
C GLY A 127 -0.37 0.69 -5.97
N ARG A 128 -1.24 -0.01 -5.20
CA ARG A 128 -1.77 -1.32 -5.59
C ARG A 128 -2.75 -1.21 -6.76
N LEU A 129 -3.57 -0.14 -6.82
CA LEU A 129 -4.46 0.10 -7.94
C LEU A 129 -3.66 0.19 -9.24
N ALA A 130 -2.59 0.99 -9.27
CA ALA A 130 -1.71 1.12 -10.43
C ALA A 130 -1.11 -0.24 -10.86
N ARG A 131 -0.63 -1.02 -9.89
CA ARG A 131 -0.07 -2.37 -10.15
C ARG A 131 -1.12 -3.31 -10.74
N ASN A 132 -2.29 -3.42 -10.13
CA ASN A 132 -3.34 -4.34 -10.57
C ASN A 132 -3.86 -3.95 -11.96
N THR A 133 -4.00 -2.65 -12.24
CA THR A 133 -4.40 -2.15 -13.55
C THR A 133 -3.38 -2.53 -14.61
N LEU A 134 -2.09 -2.35 -14.32
CA LEU A 134 -1.03 -2.75 -15.24
C LEU A 134 -1.00 -4.27 -15.48
N GLU A 135 -1.14 -5.08 -14.43
CA GLU A 135 -1.12 -6.55 -14.54
C GLU A 135 -2.27 -7.06 -15.42
N LYS A 136 -3.46 -6.48 -15.27
CA LYS A 136 -4.60 -6.77 -16.16
C LYS A 136 -4.32 -6.34 -17.60
N ALA A 137 -3.75 -5.15 -17.80
CA ALA A 137 -3.39 -4.66 -19.12
C ALA A 137 -2.36 -5.55 -19.82
N ILE A 138 -1.34 -6.03 -19.14
CA ILE A 138 -0.36 -6.98 -19.67
C ILE A 138 -1.03 -8.31 -20.05
N PHE A 139 -1.94 -8.81 -19.23
CA PHE A 139 -2.70 -10.02 -19.55
C PHE A 139 -3.55 -9.84 -20.83
N ASN A 140 -4.26 -8.72 -20.95
CA ASN A 140 -5.10 -8.43 -22.12
C ASN A 140 -4.25 -8.20 -23.37
N GLN A 141 -3.11 -7.51 -23.24
CA GLN A 141 -2.14 -7.35 -24.32
C GLN A 141 -1.66 -8.72 -24.84
N SER A 142 -1.35 -9.66 -23.95
CA SER A 142 -0.97 -11.01 -24.34
C SER A 142 -2.07 -11.70 -25.17
N ARG A 143 -3.33 -11.52 -24.81
CA ARG A 143 -4.47 -12.06 -25.57
C ARG A 143 -4.60 -11.39 -26.94
N ARG A 144 -4.42 -10.06 -27.03
CA ARG A 144 -4.44 -9.32 -28.30
C ARG A 144 -3.34 -9.80 -29.23
N LEU A 145 -2.13 -10.03 -28.73
CA LEU A 145 -0.98 -10.51 -29.52
C LEU A 145 -1.19 -11.90 -30.14
N VAL A 146 -2.01 -12.74 -29.53
CA VAL A 146 -2.40 -14.03 -30.14
C VAL A 146 -3.24 -13.80 -31.42
N ALA A 147 -4.08 -12.77 -31.42
CA ALA A 147 -4.90 -12.42 -32.60
C ALA A 147 -4.14 -11.54 -33.62
N GLU A 148 -3.15 -10.79 -33.16
CA GLU A 148 -2.38 -9.82 -33.95
C GLU A 148 -0.86 -10.09 -33.83
N PRO A 149 -0.33 -11.17 -34.40
CA PRO A 149 1.08 -11.57 -34.20
C PRO A 149 2.13 -10.57 -34.73
N ALA A 150 1.72 -9.63 -35.58
CA ALA A 150 2.58 -8.58 -36.13
C ALA A 150 2.65 -7.32 -35.25
N ALA A 151 1.87 -7.24 -34.15
CA ALA A 151 1.87 -6.09 -33.26
C ALA A 151 3.15 -6.03 -32.39
N GLU A 152 3.50 -4.85 -31.93
CA GLU A 152 4.65 -4.63 -31.04
C GLU A 152 4.44 -5.37 -29.71
N LEU A 153 5.43 -6.16 -29.31
CA LEU A 153 5.34 -7.08 -28.15
C LEU A 153 5.43 -6.36 -26.80
N ASP A 154 6.00 -5.16 -26.77
CA ASP A 154 6.25 -4.38 -25.56
C ASP A 154 5.27 -3.22 -25.33
N VAL A 155 4.31 -3.02 -26.27
CA VAL A 155 3.38 -1.90 -26.21
C VAL A 155 2.02 -2.30 -25.66
N ILE A 156 1.58 -1.57 -24.64
CA ILE A 156 0.22 -1.62 -24.10
C ILE A 156 -0.60 -0.52 -24.76
N LEU A 157 -1.74 -0.89 -25.31
CA LEU A 157 -2.70 -0.01 -25.99
C LEU A 157 -3.93 0.26 -25.12
N PRO A 158 -4.74 1.31 -25.41
CA PRO A 158 -5.99 1.55 -24.70
C PRO A 158 -6.97 0.36 -24.74
N SER A 159 -6.95 -0.43 -25.80
CA SER A 159 -7.76 -1.65 -25.92
C SER A 159 -7.37 -2.74 -24.92
N ASP A 160 -6.16 -2.69 -24.37
CA ASP A 160 -5.68 -3.63 -23.37
C ASP A 160 -6.10 -3.22 -21.94
N LEU A 161 -6.56 -1.97 -21.78
CA LEU A 161 -6.97 -1.43 -20.48
C LEU A 161 -8.40 -1.87 -20.12
N GLU A 162 -8.57 -2.47 -18.96
CA GLU A 162 -9.88 -2.82 -18.38
C GLU A 162 -10.20 -1.82 -17.26
N LEU A 163 -10.82 -0.70 -17.63
CA LEU A 163 -11.04 0.47 -16.76
C LEU A 163 -12.50 0.56 -16.28
N GLN A 164 -13.05 -0.57 -15.79
CA GLN A 164 -14.39 -0.66 -15.20
C GLN A 164 -14.36 -0.51 -13.70
#